data_c4b395143a26d091542b0d1c649c4c91
#
_entry.id   c4b395143a26d091542b0d1c649c4c91
#
_cell.length_a   1.000
_cell.length_b   1.000
_cell.length_c   1.000
_cell.angle_alpha   90.00
_cell.angle_beta   90.00
_cell.angle_gamma   90.00
#
_symmetry.space_group_name_H-M   'P 1'
#
loop_
_entity.id
_entity.type
_entity.pdbx_description
1 polymer ?
#
loop_
_entity_poly.entity_id
_entity_poly.type
_entity_poly.pdbx_seq_one_letter_code
_entity_poly.pdbx_strand_id
1 'polypeptide(L)'
;MAEKLKIIPLGGLNEIGKNMTAYEYGGEIIVVDCGMAFPGDDMYGIDCVIPDVSYLIKNKSRIRGLFITHGHEDHIGAIPYVLKQINMPIYCTRFTAGLIKLKLEEHQLVKSTKLVTVEAGKSVRAGKFTVEFIHVNHSIADSVAFAIHTKMGTVVHTGDFKIDSTPIDGEVIDLARLGELGKEGVLCLCADSTNVERPGFTPSEKTVGATFMRQFQNCDERIIVTTFASNVHRVQQVLDAAAKCGRKVAVTGRSMENMMKVSTELGYMKVPKNTLVDINKIKGLPKNKQVIVTTGSQGEEMSALYRMAFSTHKQVEIGAGDKVILSASAVPGNEVTVGRVINELFRKGATVIYDRADMLHVSGHACQEELKIIHALTKPRFFVPLHGEQRMLQIHCQLAQQMGMDRNHIAIGDNGSVIEITGKSMKIGGSVTAGEVYVDGSGVGDVGAVVMRDRKRLAEDGMVVVVLPIATQDGALLAPPEIITRGFIYVKESGDLMKELQNVAMDAADGITGRKRSRDDGELRSAVKSAVSSYLFKNTKRSPMVIPVVTRL
;
A
#
# COMPACT_ATOMS: atom_id res chain seq x y z
N MET A 1 -1.68 -40.60 4.18
CA MET A 1 -1.75 -39.56 3.10
C MET A 1 -0.33 -39.12 2.79
N ALA A 2 0.01 -38.95 1.50
CA ALA A 2 1.34 -38.45 1.13
C ALA A 2 1.55 -37.04 1.75
N GLU A 3 2.74 -36.80 2.28
CA GLU A 3 3.13 -35.52 2.83
C GLU A 3 3.04 -34.47 1.70
N LYS A 4 2.46 -33.28 1.98
CA LYS A 4 2.30 -32.20 1.01
C LYS A 4 2.87 -30.91 1.60
N LEU A 5 3.53 -30.13 0.75
CA LEU A 5 3.80 -28.73 1.02
C LEU A 5 2.67 -27.89 0.39
N LYS A 6 2.14 -26.93 1.14
CA LYS A 6 1.13 -26.02 0.63
C LYS A 6 1.67 -24.61 0.62
N ILE A 7 1.43 -23.89 -0.48
CA ILE A 7 1.67 -22.46 -0.63
C ILE A 7 0.30 -21.80 -0.70
N ILE A 8 0.06 -20.85 0.20
CA ILE A 8 -1.25 -20.23 0.37
C ILE A 8 -1.06 -18.70 0.39
N PRO A 9 -1.14 -18.05 -0.77
CA PRO A 9 -1.15 -16.60 -0.82
C PRO A 9 -2.40 -16.07 -0.13
N LEU A 10 -2.26 -15.18 0.85
CA LEU A 10 -3.35 -14.51 1.54
C LEU A 10 -3.53 -13.06 1.04
N GLY A 11 -2.54 -12.55 0.31
CA GLY A 11 -2.51 -11.25 -0.35
C GLY A 11 -1.36 -11.20 -1.35
N GLY A 12 -1.35 -10.18 -2.23
CA GLY A 12 -0.31 -9.94 -3.23
C GLY A 12 -0.51 -10.65 -4.57
N LEU A 13 -1.65 -11.32 -4.80
CA LEU A 13 -2.03 -11.86 -6.09
C LEU A 13 -3.20 -11.08 -6.68
N ASN A 14 -3.13 -10.82 -7.99
CA ASN A 14 -4.07 -10.00 -8.75
C ASN A 14 -4.15 -8.53 -8.29
N GLU A 15 -3.16 -8.10 -7.53
CA GLU A 15 -3.05 -6.78 -6.94
C GLU A 15 -1.58 -6.42 -6.69
N ILE A 16 -1.30 -5.15 -6.42
CA ILE A 16 -0.03 -4.67 -5.89
C ILE A 16 -0.26 -4.28 -4.43
N GLY A 17 0.52 -4.86 -3.53
CA GLY A 17 0.41 -4.66 -2.08
C GLY A 17 -0.20 -5.82 -1.33
N LYS A 18 -0.40 -5.68 -0.03
CA LYS A 18 -0.91 -6.70 0.91
C LYS A 18 -0.16 -8.04 0.84
N ASN A 19 1.13 -8.04 0.52
CA ASN A 19 1.90 -9.26 0.36
C ASN A 19 1.88 -10.09 1.65
N MET A 20 1.37 -11.30 1.54
CA MET A 20 1.33 -12.28 2.63
C MET A 20 1.15 -13.67 2.06
N THR A 21 2.12 -14.55 2.31
CA THR A 21 2.06 -15.94 1.85
C THR A 21 2.30 -16.90 3.02
N ALA A 22 1.38 -17.82 3.27
CA ALA A 22 1.56 -18.89 4.25
C ALA A 22 2.11 -20.15 3.59
N TYR A 23 3.11 -20.77 4.21
CA TYR A 23 3.69 -22.07 3.84
C TYR A 23 3.31 -23.09 4.89
N GLU A 24 2.60 -24.15 4.51
CA GLU A 24 2.18 -25.22 5.42
C GLU A 24 2.87 -26.53 5.06
N TYR A 25 3.57 -27.12 6.02
CA TYR A 25 4.22 -28.43 5.89
C TYR A 25 4.21 -29.21 7.20
N GLY A 26 3.82 -30.48 7.10
CA GLY A 26 3.85 -31.38 8.24
C GLY A 26 3.03 -30.94 9.46
N GLY A 27 1.95 -30.20 9.23
CA GLY A 27 1.07 -29.66 10.26
C GLY A 27 1.52 -28.34 10.87
N GLU A 28 2.61 -27.75 10.42
CA GLU A 28 3.13 -26.46 10.87
C GLU A 28 3.06 -25.41 9.76
N ILE A 29 3.06 -24.13 10.14
CA ILE A 29 2.89 -22.99 9.24
C ILE A 29 3.98 -21.95 9.54
N ILE A 30 4.60 -21.41 8.50
CA ILE A 30 5.31 -20.14 8.53
C ILE A 30 4.62 -19.15 7.60
N VAL A 31 4.76 -17.88 7.90
CA VAL A 31 4.20 -16.79 7.08
C VAL A 31 5.35 -15.95 6.53
N VAL A 32 5.30 -15.61 5.26
CA VAL A 32 6.23 -14.68 4.61
C VAL A 32 5.48 -13.42 4.29
N ASP A 33 5.99 -12.31 4.80
CA ASP A 33 5.47 -10.96 4.72
C ASP A 33 4.10 -10.74 5.36
N CYS A 34 3.78 -9.50 5.66
CA CYS A 34 2.57 -9.05 6.31
C CYS A 34 2.28 -7.60 5.91
N GLY A 35 1.99 -7.43 4.65
CA GLY A 35 1.87 -6.15 4.00
C GLY A 35 0.47 -5.54 4.05
N MET A 36 0.40 -4.25 3.79
CA MET A 36 -0.84 -3.53 3.54
C MET A 36 -0.89 -3.03 2.08
N ALA A 37 -2.07 -2.60 1.64
CA ALA A 37 -2.26 -1.82 0.43
C ALA A 37 -2.84 -0.45 0.79
N PHE A 38 -2.60 0.54 -0.07
CA PHE A 38 -3.29 1.83 0.02
C PHE A 38 -4.72 1.68 -0.49
N PRO A 39 -5.69 2.43 0.07
CA PRO A 39 -7.07 2.37 -0.39
C PRO A 39 -7.20 2.94 -1.80
N GLY A 40 -8.12 2.38 -2.59
CA GLY A 40 -8.52 2.94 -3.88
C GLY A 40 -9.36 4.22 -3.72
N ASP A 41 -9.51 4.97 -4.81
CA ASP A 41 -10.23 6.25 -4.84
C ASP A 41 -11.71 6.15 -4.40
N ASP A 42 -12.31 4.97 -4.48
CA ASP A 42 -13.68 4.69 -4.07
C ASP A 42 -13.80 4.20 -2.62
N MET A 43 -12.69 4.03 -1.90
CA MET A 43 -12.63 3.59 -0.51
C MET A 43 -12.63 4.78 0.46
N TYR A 44 -13.72 5.55 0.46
CA TYR A 44 -13.86 6.77 1.26
C TYR A 44 -13.62 6.55 2.76
N GLY A 45 -12.64 7.27 3.32
CA GLY A 45 -12.31 7.26 4.74
C GLY A 45 -11.63 5.98 5.22
N ILE A 46 -11.08 5.16 4.33
CA ILE A 46 -10.24 4.02 4.67
C ILE A 46 -8.78 4.48 4.70
N ASP A 47 -8.06 4.16 5.76
CA ASP A 47 -6.64 4.52 5.92
C ASP A 47 -5.73 3.52 5.20
N CYS A 48 -6.02 2.23 5.32
CA CYS A 48 -5.30 1.17 4.61
C CYS A 48 -6.13 -0.11 4.51
N VAL A 49 -5.69 -1.00 3.62
CA VAL A 49 -6.30 -2.33 3.41
C VAL A 49 -5.30 -3.39 3.81
N ILE A 50 -5.71 -4.36 4.62
CA ILE A 50 -4.86 -5.47 5.06
C ILE A 50 -5.44 -6.82 4.63
N PRO A 51 -4.64 -7.90 4.58
CA PRO A 51 -5.13 -9.22 4.26
C PRO A 51 -6.09 -9.76 5.32
N ASP A 52 -7.09 -10.55 4.90
CA ASP A 52 -7.88 -11.35 5.84
C ASP A 52 -7.03 -12.50 6.38
N VAL A 53 -6.79 -12.47 7.68
CA VAL A 53 -5.98 -13.47 8.39
C VAL A 53 -6.80 -14.54 9.12
N SER A 54 -8.08 -14.69 8.78
CA SER A 54 -8.99 -15.69 9.40
C SER A 54 -8.44 -17.12 9.32
N TYR A 55 -7.75 -17.47 8.22
CA TYR A 55 -7.06 -18.74 8.09
C TYR A 55 -5.96 -18.93 9.15
N LEU A 56 -5.15 -17.89 9.37
CA LEU A 56 -4.08 -17.91 10.36
C LEU A 56 -4.64 -17.95 11.78
N ILE A 57 -5.71 -17.23 12.08
CA ILE A 57 -6.38 -17.24 13.39
C ILE A 57 -6.86 -18.65 13.74
N LYS A 58 -7.52 -19.34 12.81
CA LYS A 58 -7.99 -20.71 12.98
C LYS A 58 -6.85 -21.71 13.23
N ASN A 59 -5.64 -21.38 12.76
CA ASN A 59 -4.46 -22.24 12.82
C ASN A 59 -3.35 -21.71 13.73
N LYS A 60 -3.63 -20.76 14.63
CA LYS A 60 -2.63 -20.02 15.42
C LYS A 60 -1.63 -20.89 16.18
N SER A 61 -2.05 -22.06 16.70
CA SER A 61 -1.16 -23.00 17.41
C SER A 61 -0.12 -23.68 16.52
N ARG A 62 -0.34 -23.67 15.22
CA ARG A 62 0.52 -24.29 14.20
C ARG A 62 1.56 -23.31 13.63
N ILE A 63 1.41 -21.98 13.86
CA ILE A 63 2.27 -20.95 13.30
C ILE A 63 3.59 -20.95 14.07
N ARG A 64 4.72 -20.98 13.34
CA ARG A 64 6.08 -21.00 13.88
C ARG A 64 6.80 -19.67 13.77
N GLY A 65 6.33 -18.77 12.92
CA GLY A 65 6.88 -17.42 12.80
C GLY A 65 6.45 -16.69 11.53
N LEU A 66 6.68 -15.39 11.55
CA LEU A 66 6.55 -14.46 10.44
C LEU A 66 7.95 -14.08 9.95
N PHE A 67 8.23 -14.28 8.69
CA PHE A 67 9.50 -13.98 8.03
C PHE A 67 9.29 -12.80 7.08
N ILE A 68 10.07 -11.73 7.23
CA ILE A 68 9.91 -10.51 6.45
C ILE A 68 11.07 -10.34 5.48
N THR A 69 10.73 -10.20 4.20
CA THR A 69 11.71 -10.03 3.12
C THR A 69 12.39 -8.66 3.16
N HIS A 70 11.63 -7.59 3.37
CA HIS A 70 12.14 -6.21 3.44
C HIS A 70 11.13 -5.26 4.09
N GLY A 71 11.50 -3.99 4.22
CA GLY A 71 10.78 -3.02 5.04
C GLY A 71 9.79 -2.10 4.31
N HIS A 72 9.32 -2.42 3.09
CA HIS A 72 8.25 -1.66 2.43
C HIS A 72 6.88 -1.90 3.08
N GLU A 73 5.97 -0.93 2.97
CA GLU A 73 4.64 -0.98 3.60
C GLU A 73 3.79 -2.15 3.11
N ASP A 74 3.89 -2.50 1.85
CA ASP A 74 3.21 -3.63 1.24
C ASP A 74 3.78 -5.00 1.66
N HIS A 75 4.82 -5.01 2.54
CA HIS A 75 5.40 -6.19 3.17
C HIS A 75 5.38 -6.15 4.71
N ILE A 76 5.30 -4.96 5.34
CA ILE A 76 5.29 -4.83 6.81
C ILE A 76 4.09 -4.06 7.37
N GLY A 77 3.31 -3.39 6.52
CA GLY A 77 2.30 -2.42 6.95
C GLY A 77 1.17 -3.02 7.78
N ALA A 78 0.80 -4.27 7.56
CA ALA A 78 -0.26 -4.93 8.31
C ALA A 78 0.20 -5.55 9.66
N ILE A 79 1.51 -5.59 9.93
CA ILE A 79 2.06 -6.24 11.14
C ILE A 79 1.35 -5.81 12.43
N PRO A 80 1.17 -4.51 12.74
CA PRO A 80 0.55 -4.11 14.00
C PRO A 80 -0.90 -4.59 14.15
N TYR A 81 -1.63 -4.64 13.06
CA TYR A 81 -3.04 -5.07 13.05
C TYR A 81 -3.17 -6.58 13.21
N VAL A 82 -2.29 -7.33 12.55
CA VAL A 82 -2.27 -8.80 12.61
C VAL A 82 -1.79 -9.28 13.97
N LEU A 83 -0.76 -8.66 14.57
CA LEU A 83 -0.22 -9.04 15.87
C LEU A 83 -1.23 -8.85 17.02
N LYS A 84 -2.18 -7.93 16.91
CA LYS A 84 -3.29 -7.78 17.86
C LYS A 84 -4.21 -9.01 17.89
N GLN A 85 -4.25 -9.78 16.80
CA GLN A 85 -5.09 -10.97 16.65
C GLN A 85 -4.30 -12.28 16.84
N ILE A 86 -3.04 -12.29 16.35
CA ILE A 86 -2.17 -13.48 16.39
C ILE A 86 -0.76 -13.03 16.75
N ASN A 87 -0.33 -13.33 17.98
CA ASN A 87 1.05 -13.05 18.37
C ASN A 87 1.97 -14.19 17.90
N MET A 88 3.04 -13.84 17.17
CA MET A 88 4.04 -14.77 16.65
C MET A 88 5.42 -14.10 16.58
N PRO A 89 6.52 -14.85 16.68
CA PRO A 89 7.85 -14.29 16.51
C PRO A 89 8.05 -13.79 15.07
N ILE A 90 8.71 -12.64 14.93
CA ILE A 90 9.07 -12.04 13.65
C ILE A 90 10.58 -12.20 13.43
N TYR A 91 10.95 -12.67 12.25
CA TYR A 91 12.32 -12.84 11.79
C TYR A 91 12.56 -11.94 10.58
N CYS A 92 13.52 -11.05 10.64
CA CYS A 92 13.82 -10.09 9.57
C CYS A 92 15.27 -9.60 9.68
N THR A 93 15.72 -8.86 8.67
CA THR A 93 17.03 -8.22 8.68
C THR A 93 17.06 -7.00 9.60
N ARG A 94 18.25 -6.48 9.87
CA ARG A 94 18.47 -5.43 10.87
C ARG A 94 17.76 -4.12 10.51
N PHE A 95 17.82 -3.71 9.25
CA PHE A 95 17.14 -2.48 8.80
C PHE A 95 15.64 -2.63 8.89
N THR A 96 15.11 -3.73 8.37
CA THR A 96 13.68 -4.08 8.44
C THR A 96 13.18 -4.12 9.89
N ALA A 97 13.98 -4.69 10.82
CA ALA A 97 13.64 -4.69 12.25
C ALA A 97 13.53 -3.28 12.83
N GLY A 98 14.39 -2.35 12.41
CA GLY A 98 14.30 -0.94 12.81
C GLY A 98 12.99 -0.29 12.39
N LEU A 99 12.53 -0.55 11.16
CA LEU A 99 11.27 -0.03 10.65
C LEU A 99 10.05 -0.66 11.33
N ILE A 100 10.06 -1.98 11.51
CA ILE A 100 9.01 -2.68 12.25
C ILE A 100 8.90 -2.16 13.68
N LYS A 101 10.04 -1.90 14.34
CA LYS A 101 10.05 -1.35 15.70
C LYS A 101 9.32 -0.02 15.80
N LEU A 102 9.49 0.90 14.85
CA LEU A 102 8.73 2.17 14.82
C LEU A 102 7.21 1.91 14.79
N LYS A 103 6.75 0.99 13.94
CA LYS A 103 5.34 0.62 13.86
C LYS A 103 4.83 -0.01 15.16
N LEU A 104 5.63 -0.86 15.78
CA LEU A 104 5.29 -1.47 17.06
C LEU A 104 5.23 -0.45 18.19
N GLU A 105 6.08 0.60 18.16
CA GLU A 105 6.05 1.72 19.11
C GLU A 105 4.76 2.52 18.96
N GLU A 106 4.37 2.88 17.74
CA GLU A 106 3.11 3.61 17.45
C GLU A 106 1.87 2.86 17.95
N HIS A 107 1.87 1.53 17.84
CA HIS A 107 0.78 0.66 18.27
C HIS A 107 0.94 0.05 19.67
N GLN A 108 1.99 0.44 20.43
CA GLN A 108 2.27 -0.05 21.79
C GLN A 108 2.50 -1.57 21.90
N LEU A 109 3.02 -2.20 20.85
CA LEU A 109 3.22 -3.65 20.74
C LEU A 109 4.65 -4.12 21.01
N VAL A 110 5.61 -3.23 21.24
CA VAL A 110 7.04 -3.57 21.40
C VAL A 110 7.27 -4.62 22.49
N LYS A 111 6.60 -4.47 23.65
CA LYS A 111 6.80 -5.38 24.81
C LYS A 111 6.21 -6.77 24.59
N SER A 112 5.19 -6.89 23.76
CA SER A 112 4.49 -8.16 23.50
C SER A 112 5.05 -8.92 22.30
N THR A 113 5.88 -8.30 21.45
CA THR A 113 6.36 -8.86 20.20
C THR A 113 7.79 -9.35 20.32
N LYS A 114 8.03 -10.60 19.93
CA LYS A 114 9.37 -11.15 19.77
C LYS A 114 9.90 -10.83 18.38
N LEU A 115 10.75 -9.80 18.28
CA LEU A 115 11.44 -9.40 17.06
C LEU A 115 12.87 -9.95 17.07
N VAL A 116 13.22 -10.76 16.07
CA VAL A 116 14.51 -11.45 15.94
C VAL A 116 15.21 -10.98 14.68
N THR A 117 16.37 -10.38 14.84
CA THR A 117 17.21 -9.94 13.72
C THR A 117 18.07 -11.08 13.22
N VAL A 118 18.08 -11.27 11.90
CA VAL A 118 18.85 -12.30 11.19
C VAL A 118 19.65 -11.66 10.08
N GLU A 119 20.91 -11.99 9.96
CA GLU A 119 21.79 -11.50 8.89
C GLU A 119 21.58 -12.36 7.62
N ALA A 120 21.74 -11.73 6.44
CA ALA A 120 21.82 -12.47 5.18
C ALA A 120 22.94 -13.52 5.22
N GLY A 121 22.75 -14.67 4.57
CA GLY A 121 23.63 -15.84 4.66
C GLY A 121 23.39 -16.71 5.88
N LYS A 122 22.48 -16.36 6.80
CA LYS A 122 22.11 -17.16 7.97
C LYS A 122 20.76 -17.84 7.79
N SER A 123 20.54 -18.89 8.57
CA SER A 123 19.31 -19.68 8.57
C SER A 123 18.66 -19.71 9.94
N VAL A 124 17.32 -19.77 9.96
CA VAL A 124 16.51 -19.92 11.17
C VAL A 124 15.69 -21.20 11.08
N ARG A 125 15.75 -22.01 12.13
CA ARG A 125 14.87 -23.18 12.26
C ARG A 125 13.54 -22.75 12.91
N ALA A 126 12.45 -22.97 12.19
CA ALA A 126 11.08 -22.69 12.63
C ALA A 126 10.22 -23.97 12.50
N GLY A 127 10.27 -24.81 13.53
CA GLY A 127 9.61 -26.12 13.53
C GLY A 127 10.20 -27.08 12.49
N LYS A 128 9.38 -27.47 11.51
CA LYS A 128 9.76 -28.34 10.39
C LYS A 128 10.38 -27.61 9.21
N PHE A 129 10.45 -26.29 9.30
CA PHE A 129 11.09 -25.43 8.30
C PHE A 129 12.48 -25.00 8.76
N THR A 130 13.39 -24.85 7.81
CA THR A 130 14.61 -24.07 7.97
C THR A 130 14.58 -22.99 6.91
N VAL A 131 14.61 -21.72 7.31
CA VAL A 131 14.50 -20.57 6.42
C VAL A 131 15.86 -19.89 6.34
N GLU A 132 16.47 -19.90 5.16
CA GLU A 132 17.74 -19.25 4.87
C GLU A 132 17.47 -17.88 4.27
N PHE A 133 18.20 -16.86 4.74
CA PHE A 133 18.12 -15.47 4.30
C PHE A 133 19.19 -15.23 3.24
N ILE A 134 18.78 -14.88 2.02
CA ILE A 134 19.68 -14.66 0.87
C ILE A 134 19.62 -13.18 0.49
N HIS A 135 20.77 -12.49 0.45
CA HIS A 135 20.80 -11.08 0.09
C HIS A 135 20.30 -10.83 -1.34
N VAL A 136 19.41 -9.85 -1.51
CA VAL A 136 18.96 -9.36 -2.81
C VAL A 136 19.02 -7.83 -2.86
N ASN A 137 19.18 -7.28 -4.07
CA ASN A 137 19.05 -5.84 -4.27
C ASN A 137 17.58 -5.46 -4.48
N HIS A 138 17.18 -4.37 -3.85
CA HIS A 138 15.87 -3.75 -4.07
C HIS A 138 15.98 -2.23 -3.92
N SER A 139 14.87 -1.49 -3.92
CA SER A 139 14.84 -0.04 -3.69
C SER A 139 14.95 0.37 -2.22
N ILE A 140 14.99 -0.60 -1.31
CA ILE A 140 15.23 -0.41 0.13
C ILE A 140 16.41 -1.27 0.58
N ALA A 141 17.15 -0.77 1.56
CA ALA A 141 18.32 -1.48 2.08
C ALA A 141 17.95 -2.79 2.80
N ASP A 142 18.91 -3.72 2.81
CA ASP A 142 18.89 -4.94 3.62
C ASP A 142 17.75 -5.92 3.26
N SER A 143 17.39 -5.96 1.97
CA SER A 143 16.36 -6.85 1.41
C SER A 143 16.89 -8.28 1.24
N VAL A 144 16.01 -9.27 1.45
CA VAL A 144 16.37 -10.69 1.33
C VAL A 144 15.30 -11.50 0.60
N ALA A 145 15.75 -12.51 -0.13
CA ALA A 145 14.98 -13.67 -0.54
C ALA A 145 15.07 -14.76 0.53
N PHE A 146 14.18 -15.73 0.48
CA PHE A 146 14.20 -16.89 1.36
C PHE A 146 14.38 -18.20 0.58
N ALA A 147 15.30 -19.06 1.04
CA ALA A 147 15.24 -20.48 0.74
C ALA A 147 14.58 -21.20 1.91
N ILE A 148 13.37 -21.71 1.67
CA ILE A 148 12.53 -22.39 2.66
C ILE A 148 12.74 -23.89 2.50
N HIS A 149 13.58 -24.48 3.35
CA HIS A 149 13.93 -25.88 3.31
C HIS A 149 12.93 -26.71 4.12
N THR A 150 12.46 -27.79 3.51
CA THR A 150 11.62 -28.82 4.12
C THR A 150 12.12 -30.21 3.71
N LYS A 151 11.62 -31.27 4.32
CA LYS A 151 11.93 -32.64 3.83
C LYS A 151 11.36 -32.92 2.43
N MET A 152 10.40 -32.14 1.96
CA MET A 152 9.82 -32.24 0.61
C MET A 152 10.74 -31.67 -0.45
N GLY A 153 11.56 -30.70 -0.10
CA GLY A 153 12.44 -29.92 -0.96
C GLY A 153 12.49 -28.45 -0.57
N THR A 154 13.22 -27.67 -1.33
CA THR A 154 13.46 -26.25 -1.10
C THR A 154 12.53 -25.40 -1.96
N VAL A 155 11.85 -24.45 -1.33
CA VAL A 155 11.12 -23.37 -2.03
C VAL A 155 11.99 -22.10 -1.97
N VAL A 156 12.20 -21.47 -3.12
CA VAL A 156 12.81 -20.13 -3.19
C VAL A 156 11.70 -19.12 -3.29
N HIS A 157 11.62 -18.20 -2.32
CA HIS A 157 10.72 -17.03 -2.34
C HIS A 157 11.59 -15.78 -2.51
N THR A 158 11.48 -15.13 -3.66
CA THR A 158 12.44 -14.05 -3.99
C THR A 158 12.25 -12.80 -3.14
N GLY A 159 11.05 -12.57 -2.58
CA GLY A 159 10.67 -11.22 -2.21
C GLY A 159 10.77 -10.30 -3.43
N ASP A 160 10.83 -9.01 -3.20
CA ASP A 160 11.05 -8.02 -4.24
C ASP A 160 12.54 -7.89 -4.51
N PHE A 161 12.92 -7.92 -5.78
CA PHE A 161 14.34 -7.89 -6.13
C PHE A 161 14.60 -7.28 -7.51
N LYS A 162 15.84 -6.89 -7.71
CA LYS A 162 16.48 -6.64 -9.01
C LYS A 162 17.90 -7.18 -9.00
N ILE A 163 18.55 -7.22 -10.16
CA ILE A 163 19.96 -7.54 -10.29
C ILE A 163 20.74 -6.24 -10.56
N ASP A 164 21.28 -5.64 -9.50
CA ASP A 164 22.12 -4.44 -9.59
C ASP A 164 23.59 -4.84 -9.45
N SER A 165 24.35 -4.76 -10.53
CA SER A 165 25.78 -5.09 -10.54
C SER A 165 26.68 -3.99 -9.98
N THR A 166 26.12 -2.81 -9.71
CA THR A 166 26.85 -1.65 -9.18
C THR A 166 26.01 -0.94 -8.08
N PRO A 167 25.55 -1.68 -7.07
CA PRO A 167 24.67 -1.11 -6.03
C PRO A 167 25.39 -0.03 -5.23
N ILE A 168 24.62 0.84 -4.59
CA ILE A 168 25.14 2.01 -3.84
C ILE A 168 25.95 1.60 -2.62
N ASP A 169 25.50 0.55 -1.93
CA ASP A 169 26.14 -0.01 -0.73
C ASP A 169 27.30 -0.96 -1.03
N GLY A 170 27.44 -1.39 -2.29
CA GLY A 170 28.46 -2.34 -2.75
C GLY A 170 28.07 -3.81 -2.59
N GLU A 171 26.91 -4.12 -1.97
CA GLU A 171 26.43 -5.47 -1.75
C GLU A 171 25.58 -5.93 -2.94
N VAL A 172 26.11 -6.84 -3.75
CA VAL A 172 25.39 -7.41 -4.90
C VAL A 172 24.50 -8.58 -4.47
N ILE A 173 23.40 -8.78 -5.20
CA ILE A 173 22.53 -9.96 -5.00
C ILE A 173 23.36 -11.26 -5.03
N ASP A 174 23.09 -12.18 -4.10
CA ASP A 174 23.82 -13.46 -4.01
C ASP A 174 23.34 -14.47 -5.07
N LEU A 175 23.69 -14.18 -6.32
CA LEU A 175 23.43 -15.08 -7.45
C LEU A 175 24.18 -16.43 -7.31
N ALA A 176 25.32 -16.43 -6.63
CA ALA A 176 26.11 -17.64 -6.40
C ALA A 176 25.31 -18.64 -5.56
N ARG A 177 24.71 -18.15 -4.45
CA ARG A 177 23.89 -19.02 -3.58
C ARG A 177 22.62 -19.50 -4.29
N LEU A 178 21.97 -18.66 -5.08
CA LEU A 178 20.83 -19.07 -5.91
C LEU A 178 21.20 -20.15 -6.93
N GLY A 179 22.38 -20.05 -7.54
CA GLY A 179 22.92 -21.08 -8.43
C GLY A 179 23.28 -22.38 -7.72
N GLU A 180 23.79 -22.33 -6.49
CA GLU A 180 24.03 -23.51 -5.66
C GLU A 180 22.72 -24.23 -5.32
N LEU A 181 21.69 -23.49 -4.90
CA LEU A 181 20.35 -24.04 -4.65
C LEU A 181 19.79 -24.74 -5.89
N GLY A 182 20.02 -24.17 -7.08
CA GLY A 182 19.63 -24.79 -8.35
C GLY A 182 20.35 -26.11 -8.63
N LYS A 183 21.62 -26.28 -8.18
CA LYS A 183 22.36 -27.54 -8.25
C LYS A 183 21.87 -28.54 -7.21
N GLU A 184 21.52 -28.07 -6.00
CA GLU A 184 20.95 -28.88 -4.93
C GLU A 184 19.53 -29.38 -5.29
N GLY A 185 18.79 -28.60 -6.08
CA GLY A 185 17.44 -28.89 -6.57
C GLY A 185 16.37 -28.02 -5.87
N VAL A 186 15.80 -27.08 -6.62
CA VAL A 186 14.70 -26.24 -6.17
C VAL A 186 13.36 -26.90 -6.52
N LEU A 187 12.55 -27.17 -5.50
CA LEU A 187 11.22 -27.75 -5.67
C LEU A 187 10.26 -26.75 -6.31
N CYS A 188 10.25 -25.50 -5.82
CA CYS A 188 9.37 -24.46 -6.32
C CYS A 188 10.05 -23.09 -6.23
N LEU A 189 9.88 -22.28 -7.27
CA LEU A 189 10.21 -20.87 -7.26
C LEU A 189 8.92 -20.06 -7.08
N CYS A 190 8.91 -19.17 -6.11
CA CYS A 190 7.89 -18.15 -5.89
C CYS A 190 8.55 -16.79 -6.16
N ALA A 191 8.20 -16.10 -7.25
CA ALA A 191 8.95 -14.92 -7.67
C ALA A 191 8.08 -13.69 -7.97
N ASP A 192 8.65 -12.53 -7.66
CA ASP A 192 8.14 -11.19 -7.98
C ASP A 192 7.82 -11.05 -9.47
N SER A 193 6.65 -10.49 -9.78
CA SER A 193 6.17 -10.30 -11.16
C SER A 193 5.97 -8.83 -11.55
N THR A 194 6.25 -7.89 -10.66
CA THR A 194 5.86 -6.47 -10.77
C THR A 194 6.36 -5.81 -12.08
N ASN A 195 7.58 -6.09 -12.51
CA ASN A 195 8.16 -5.48 -13.71
C ASN A 195 8.27 -6.43 -14.91
N VAL A 196 7.60 -7.56 -14.90
CA VAL A 196 7.70 -8.58 -15.97
C VAL A 196 7.30 -8.07 -17.35
N GLU A 197 6.51 -7.01 -17.45
CA GLU A 197 6.11 -6.38 -18.72
C GLU A 197 7.27 -5.61 -19.37
N ARG A 198 8.34 -5.31 -18.62
CA ARG A 198 9.46 -4.51 -19.11
C ARG A 198 10.57 -5.41 -19.65
N PRO A 199 10.97 -5.23 -20.93
CA PRO A 199 12.10 -5.96 -21.49
C PRO A 199 13.44 -5.47 -20.91
N GLY A 200 14.48 -6.29 -21.03
CA GLY A 200 15.84 -5.93 -20.62
C GLY A 200 16.07 -6.02 -19.12
N PHE A 201 16.91 -5.12 -18.62
CA PHE A 201 17.37 -5.05 -17.24
C PHE A 201 16.92 -3.77 -16.57
N THR A 202 16.69 -3.83 -15.26
CA THR A 202 16.48 -2.65 -14.44
C THR A 202 17.80 -1.90 -14.25
N PRO A 203 17.86 -0.57 -14.53
CA PRO A 203 19.07 0.21 -14.33
C PRO A 203 19.55 0.21 -12.88
N SER A 204 20.86 0.42 -12.67
CA SER A 204 21.41 0.59 -11.33
C SER A 204 20.92 1.88 -10.66
N GLU A 205 20.64 1.83 -9.36
CA GLU A 205 20.29 3.00 -8.54
C GLU A 205 21.38 4.10 -8.62
N LYS A 206 22.63 3.72 -8.83
CA LYS A 206 23.77 4.63 -8.97
C LYS A 206 23.62 5.64 -10.12
N THR A 207 22.85 5.29 -11.17
CA THR A 207 22.61 6.17 -12.32
C THR A 207 21.84 7.44 -11.92
N VAL A 208 20.96 7.35 -10.92
CA VAL A 208 20.20 8.49 -10.41
C VAL A 208 21.11 9.54 -9.75
N GLY A 209 22.20 9.09 -9.09
CA GLY A 209 23.16 9.99 -8.47
C GLY A 209 23.89 10.89 -9.48
N ALA A 210 24.20 10.36 -10.67
CA ALA A 210 24.79 11.16 -11.75
C ALA A 210 23.81 12.25 -12.21
N THR A 211 22.52 11.94 -12.28
CA THR A 211 21.47 12.91 -12.61
C THR A 211 21.34 13.98 -11.53
N PHE A 212 21.32 13.61 -10.24
CA PHE A 212 21.33 14.60 -9.17
C PHE A 212 22.53 15.54 -9.27
N MET A 213 23.74 15.03 -9.54
CA MET A 213 24.92 15.87 -9.72
C MET A 213 24.73 16.88 -10.85
N ARG A 214 24.21 16.48 -12.02
CA ARG A 214 23.91 17.40 -13.13
C ARG A 214 22.89 18.47 -12.74
N GLN A 215 21.84 18.09 -12.01
CA GLN A 215 20.78 19.01 -11.60
C GLN A 215 21.21 19.98 -10.48
N PHE A 216 22.20 19.60 -9.67
CA PHE A 216 22.71 20.40 -8.56
C PHE A 216 23.85 21.32 -8.96
N GLN A 217 24.69 20.91 -9.93
CA GLN A 217 25.76 21.73 -10.44
C GLN A 217 25.21 22.95 -11.20
N ASN A 218 25.83 24.12 -11.00
CA ASN A 218 25.46 25.35 -11.68
C ASN A 218 23.97 25.73 -11.56
N CYS A 219 23.34 25.37 -10.44
CA CYS A 219 21.94 25.70 -10.16
C CYS A 219 21.87 26.82 -9.13
N ASP A 220 21.28 27.95 -9.48
CA ASP A 220 21.11 29.10 -8.57
C ASP A 220 19.78 29.04 -7.80
N GLU A 221 18.90 28.10 -8.13
CA GLU A 221 17.62 27.91 -7.49
C GLU A 221 17.73 27.11 -6.18
N ARG A 222 16.75 27.25 -5.29
CA ARG A 222 16.53 26.29 -4.21
C ARG A 222 16.05 24.98 -4.80
N ILE A 223 16.65 23.87 -4.38
CA ILE A 223 16.29 22.55 -4.87
C ILE A 223 15.36 21.85 -3.87
N ILE A 224 14.27 21.29 -4.34
CA ILE A 224 13.33 20.48 -3.56
C ILE A 224 13.27 19.11 -4.24
N VAL A 225 13.67 18.06 -3.51
CA VAL A 225 13.67 16.69 -4.02
C VAL A 225 12.58 15.91 -3.30
N THR A 226 11.64 15.34 -4.05
CA THR A 226 10.67 14.39 -3.50
C THR A 226 11.00 12.98 -3.96
N THR A 227 10.94 12.03 -3.03
CA THR A 227 11.18 10.61 -3.28
C THR A 227 10.42 9.76 -2.25
N PHE A 228 10.36 8.45 -2.46
CA PHE A 228 9.90 7.52 -1.44
C PHE A 228 10.80 7.60 -0.20
N ALA A 229 10.19 7.71 0.97
CA ALA A 229 10.94 7.77 2.22
C ALA A 229 11.80 6.52 2.44
N SER A 230 11.31 5.36 2.01
CA SER A 230 11.99 4.06 2.13
C SER A 230 13.25 3.94 1.28
N ASN A 231 13.42 4.75 0.24
CA ASN A 231 14.60 4.66 -0.63
C ASN A 231 15.81 5.40 -0.02
N VAL A 232 16.43 4.75 0.97
CA VAL A 232 17.59 5.26 1.72
C VAL A 232 18.77 5.60 0.81
N HIS A 233 19.01 4.76 -0.20
CA HIS A 233 20.12 4.96 -1.14
C HIS A 233 19.93 6.20 -2.00
N ARG A 234 18.70 6.52 -2.39
CA ARG A 234 18.38 7.74 -3.13
C ARG A 234 18.56 8.99 -2.28
N VAL A 235 18.08 8.94 -1.05
CA VAL A 235 18.29 10.03 -0.09
C VAL A 235 19.79 10.23 0.18
N GLN A 236 20.58 9.15 0.33
CA GLN A 236 22.04 9.23 0.45
C GLN A 236 22.66 9.96 -0.76
N GLN A 237 22.25 9.63 -1.98
CA GLN A 237 22.76 10.28 -3.19
C GLN A 237 22.41 11.77 -3.25
N VAL A 238 21.23 12.18 -2.75
CA VAL A 238 20.85 13.60 -2.62
C VAL A 238 21.76 14.30 -1.61
N LEU A 239 22.01 13.69 -0.46
CA LEU A 239 22.92 14.23 0.57
C LEU A 239 24.35 14.41 0.04
N ASP A 240 24.84 13.42 -0.69
CA ASP A 240 26.20 13.46 -1.27
C ASP A 240 26.32 14.52 -2.37
N ALA A 241 25.31 14.65 -3.24
CA ALA A 241 25.27 15.68 -4.27
C ALA A 241 25.20 17.09 -3.65
N ALA A 242 24.38 17.28 -2.63
CA ALA A 242 24.27 18.53 -1.90
C ALA A 242 25.60 18.92 -1.23
N ALA A 243 26.26 17.98 -0.55
CA ALA A 243 27.55 18.19 0.10
C ALA A 243 28.62 18.61 -0.91
N LYS A 244 28.74 17.90 -2.05
CA LYS A 244 29.68 18.20 -3.14
C LYS A 244 29.44 19.59 -3.76
N CYS A 245 28.18 20.04 -3.82
CA CYS A 245 27.81 21.37 -4.33
C CYS A 245 27.81 22.46 -3.24
N GLY A 246 28.26 22.15 -2.03
CA GLY A 246 28.31 23.11 -0.91
C GLY A 246 26.94 23.62 -0.48
N ARG A 247 25.90 22.78 -0.61
CA ARG A 247 24.52 23.06 -0.21
C ARG A 247 24.18 22.45 1.15
N LYS A 248 23.20 23.00 1.83
CA LYS A 248 22.62 22.46 3.07
C LYS A 248 21.32 21.74 2.75
N VAL A 249 21.07 20.66 3.45
CA VAL A 249 19.86 19.83 3.28
C VAL A 249 18.99 19.97 4.51
N ALA A 250 17.71 20.25 4.32
CA ALA A 250 16.69 20.07 5.34
C ALA A 250 15.73 18.97 4.91
N VAL A 251 15.16 18.28 5.87
CA VAL A 251 14.20 17.19 5.64
C VAL A 251 12.85 17.58 6.19
N THR A 252 11.78 17.19 5.51
CA THR A 252 10.42 17.40 6.00
C THR A 252 9.50 16.26 5.54
N GLY A 253 8.56 15.92 6.42
CA GLY A 253 7.68 14.77 6.30
C GLY A 253 8.02 13.70 7.30
N ARG A 254 7.03 13.33 8.15
CA ARG A 254 7.24 12.41 9.30
C ARG A 254 7.91 11.09 8.87
N SER A 255 7.44 10.46 7.81
CA SER A 255 8.03 9.19 7.32
C SER A 255 9.48 9.36 6.86
N MET A 256 9.83 10.48 6.20
CA MET A 256 11.20 10.77 5.79
C MET A 256 12.12 11.00 6.99
N GLU A 257 11.67 11.75 7.98
CA GLU A 257 12.42 12.03 9.22
C GLU A 257 12.67 10.74 10.01
N ASN A 258 11.64 9.89 10.16
CA ASN A 258 11.74 8.59 10.83
C ASN A 258 12.71 7.66 10.08
N MET A 259 12.60 7.57 8.76
CA MET A 259 13.46 6.75 7.92
C MET A 259 14.92 7.20 8.01
N MET A 260 15.20 8.50 7.91
CA MET A 260 16.55 9.04 8.06
C MET A 260 17.13 8.75 9.44
N LYS A 261 16.35 8.90 10.50
CA LYS A 261 16.77 8.59 11.86
C LYS A 261 17.20 7.14 11.98
N VAL A 262 16.33 6.19 11.62
CA VAL A 262 16.62 4.75 11.69
C VAL A 262 17.82 4.39 10.82
N SER A 263 17.87 4.90 9.58
CA SER A 263 18.96 4.60 8.64
C SER A 263 20.32 5.09 9.16
N THR A 264 20.34 6.27 9.80
CA THR A 264 21.57 6.84 10.37
C THR A 264 21.99 6.09 11.63
N GLU A 265 21.07 5.82 12.56
CA GLU A 265 21.32 5.08 13.80
C GLU A 265 21.85 3.66 13.53
N LEU A 266 21.32 3.00 12.52
CA LEU A 266 21.73 1.65 12.13
C LEU A 266 22.93 1.62 11.17
N GLY A 267 23.41 2.77 10.69
CA GLY A 267 24.59 2.88 9.82
C GLY A 267 24.35 2.63 8.33
N TYR A 268 23.09 2.54 7.88
CA TYR A 268 22.73 2.42 6.46
C TYR A 268 22.76 3.75 5.70
N MET A 269 22.80 4.87 6.43
CA MET A 269 22.96 6.22 5.88
C MET A 269 24.09 6.95 6.56
N LYS A 270 24.95 7.62 5.78
CA LYS A 270 26.06 8.43 6.25
C LYS A 270 25.82 9.89 5.90
N VAL A 271 25.40 10.68 6.87
CA VAL A 271 25.17 12.11 6.66
C VAL A 271 26.53 12.84 6.58
N PRO A 272 26.87 13.50 5.44
CA PRO A 272 28.11 14.26 5.32
C PRO A 272 28.17 15.38 6.36
N LYS A 273 29.36 15.66 6.90
CA LYS A 273 29.56 16.69 7.95
C LYS A 273 28.99 18.04 7.48
N ASN A 274 28.30 18.72 8.39
CA ASN A 274 27.73 20.05 8.17
C ASN A 274 26.74 20.15 6.97
N THR A 275 26.16 19.05 6.50
CA THR A 275 25.20 19.06 5.37
C THR A 275 23.77 19.19 5.86
N LEU A 276 23.37 18.44 6.90
CA LEU A 276 22.00 18.46 7.43
C LEU A 276 21.78 19.65 8.35
N VAL A 277 20.66 20.35 8.17
CA VAL A 277 20.21 21.49 8.99
C VAL A 277 18.71 21.38 9.28
N ASP A 278 18.28 22.03 10.36
CA ASP A 278 16.85 22.12 10.68
C ASP A 278 16.08 22.92 9.62
N ILE A 279 14.87 22.50 9.32
CA ILE A 279 14.00 23.13 8.30
C ILE A 279 13.71 24.62 8.60
N ASN A 280 13.67 25.02 9.86
CA ASN A 280 13.49 26.43 10.23
C ASN A 280 14.75 27.27 9.98
N LYS A 281 15.94 26.65 10.06
CA LYS A 281 17.22 27.33 9.84
C LYS A 281 17.57 27.47 8.38
N ILE A 282 17.08 26.60 7.49
CA ILE A 282 17.44 26.62 6.06
C ILE A 282 17.00 27.92 5.38
N LYS A 283 15.89 28.53 5.82
CA LYS A 283 15.34 29.78 5.25
C LYS A 283 16.30 30.96 5.34
N GLY A 284 17.21 30.95 6.29
CA GLY A 284 18.23 32.01 6.46
C GLY A 284 19.40 31.92 5.48
N LEU A 285 19.46 30.87 4.66
CA LEU A 285 20.50 30.66 3.67
C LEU A 285 20.08 31.20 2.30
N PRO A 286 21.02 31.59 1.42
CA PRO A 286 20.71 31.90 0.02
C PRO A 286 20.06 30.69 -0.67
N LYS A 287 19.12 30.94 -1.62
CA LYS A 287 18.38 29.85 -2.32
C LYS A 287 19.31 28.80 -2.95
N ASN A 288 20.41 29.24 -3.59
CA ASN A 288 21.41 28.36 -4.18
C ASN A 288 22.20 27.51 -3.17
N LYS A 289 21.98 27.69 -1.88
CA LYS A 289 22.54 26.87 -0.80
C LYS A 289 21.53 25.96 -0.12
N GLN A 290 20.28 25.99 -0.57
CA GLN A 290 19.20 25.22 0.04
C GLN A 290 18.85 23.98 -0.77
N VAL A 291 18.69 22.85 -0.09
CA VAL A 291 18.06 21.62 -0.60
C VAL A 291 17.03 21.16 0.42
N ILE A 292 15.84 20.84 -0.02
CA ILE A 292 14.79 20.26 0.83
C ILE A 292 14.49 18.87 0.32
N VAL A 293 14.59 17.85 1.16
CA VAL A 293 14.16 16.47 0.86
C VAL A 293 12.80 16.25 1.51
N THR A 294 11.84 15.76 0.73
CA THR A 294 10.44 15.67 1.18
C THR A 294 9.76 14.41 0.66
N THR A 295 8.64 14.07 1.29
CA THR A 295 7.68 13.06 0.83
C THR A 295 6.61 13.65 -0.06
N GLY A 296 5.75 12.80 -0.64
CA GLY A 296 4.63 13.22 -1.48
C GLY A 296 4.88 13.02 -2.97
N SER A 297 5.77 12.08 -3.31
CA SER A 297 6.05 11.72 -4.71
C SER A 297 4.86 11.05 -5.42
N GLN A 298 3.86 10.59 -4.66
CA GLN A 298 2.64 9.95 -5.16
C GLN A 298 1.42 10.89 -5.15
N GLY A 299 1.61 12.17 -4.79
CA GLY A 299 0.57 13.18 -4.82
C GLY A 299 -0.44 13.09 -3.68
N GLU A 300 -0.16 12.33 -2.62
CA GLU A 300 -1.03 12.16 -1.46
C GLU A 300 -1.36 13.52 -0.82
N GLU A 301 -2.63 13.83 -0.61
CA GLU A 301 -3.10 15.16 -0.16
C GLU A 301 -2.51 15.62 1.18
N MET A 302 -2.20 14.68 2.07
CA MET A 302 -1.60 14.99 3.37
C MET A 302 -0.07 15.03 3.33
N SER A 303 0.55 14.74 2.20
CA SER A 303 2.01 14.72 2.06
C SER A 303 2.63 16.12 2.10
N ALA A 304 3.93 16.19 2.36
CA ALA A 304 4.61 17.48 2.46
C ALA A 304 4.67 18.21 1.12
N LEU A 305 4.99 17.52 -0.01
CA LEU A 305 5.02 18.16 -1.32
C LEU A 305 3.64 18.66 -1.75
N TYR A 306 2.57 17.87 -1.56
CA TYR A 306 1.21 18.31 -1.86
C TYR A 306 0.88 19.60 -1.13
N ARG A 307 1.12 19.63 0.19
CA ARG A 307 0.87 20.84 0.99
C ARG A 307 1.72 22.05 0.56
N MET A 308 2.94 21.83 0.08
CA MET A 308 3.78 22.89 -0.50
C MET A 308 3.20 23.39 -1.82
N ALA A 309 2.78 22.50 -2.71
CA ALA A 309 2.17 22.84 -4.00
C ALA A 309 0.88 23.63 -3.81
N PHE A 310 0.03 23.26 -2.86
CA PHE A 310 -1.25 23.93 -2.59
C PHE A 310 -1.19 25.00 -1.49
N SER A 311 0.01 25.49 -1.11
CA SER A 311 0.23 26.59 -0.13
C SER A 311 -0.35 26.32 1.27
N THR A 312 -0.46 25.06 1.67
CA THR A 312 -0.93 24.66 3.01
C THR A 312 0.20 24.17 3.92
N HIS A 313 1.44 24.12 3.42
CA HIS A 313 2.60 23.72 4.21
C HIS A 313 3.07 24.89 5.10
N LYS A 314 3.25 24.62 6.42
CA LYS A 314 3.53 25.69 7.41
C LYS A 314 4.90 26.33 7.27
N GLN A 315 5.89 25.62 6.73
CA GLN A 315 7.29 26.03 6.78
C GLN A 315 7.89 26.32 5.41
N VAL A 316 7.38 25.75 4.33
CA VAL A 316 7.94 25.88 2.99
C VAL A 316 6.86 26.34 2.02
N GLU A 317 7.14 27.41 1.32
CA GLU A 317 6.35 27.92 0.20
C GLU A 317 7.19 27.74 -1.08
N ILE A 318 6.55 27.23 -2.14
CA ILE A 318 7.15 27.03 -3.47
C ILE A 318 6.75 28.17 -4.39
N GLY A 319 7.69 28.64 -5.21
CA GLY A 319 7.45 29.69 -6.21
C GLY A 319 8.59 29.81 -7.20
N ALA A 320 8.63 30.93 -7.89
CA ALA A 320 9.71 31.26 -8.82
C ALA A 320 11.09 31.21 -8.12
N GLY A 321 12.08 30.66 -8.81
CA GLY A 321 13.42 30.42 -8.27
C GLY A 321 13.52 29.18 -7.36
N ASP A 322 12.58 28.27 -7.50
CA ASP A 322 12.63 26.92 -6.91
C ASP A 322 12.65 25.87 -8.02
N LYS A 323 13.54 24.88 -7.88
CA LYS A 323 13.62 23.69 -8.72
C LYS A 323 13.08 22.49 -7.94
N VAL A 324 12.00 21.89 -8.42
CA VAL A 324 11.39 20.69 -7.82
C VAL A 324 11.74 19.49 -8.66
N ILE A 325 12.36 18.48 -8.02
CA ILE A 325 12.78 17.23 -8.65
C ILE A 325 11.91 16.09 -8.09
N LEU A 326 11.07 15.49 -8.95
CA LEU A 326 10.27 14.32 -8.60
C LEU A 326 11.09 13.07 -8.92
N SER A 327 11.72 12.50 -7.90
CA SER A 327 12.56 11.30 -8.01
C SER A 327 11.78 10.04 -7.66
N ALA A 328 10.64 9.88 -8.30
CA ALA A 328 9.77 8.71 -8.21
C ALA A 328 8.90 8.61 -9.47
N SER A 329 8.47 7.42 -9.84
CA SER A 329 7.39 7.24 -10.82
C SER A 329 6.08 7.10 -10.08
N ALA A 330 4.99 7.57 -10.67
CA ALA A 330 3.65 7.32 -10.14
C ALA A 330 3.41 5.80 -10.06
N VAL A 331 2.92 5.35 -8.92
CA VAL A 331 2.38 3.99 -8.77
C VAL A 331 1.08 3.92 -9.59
N PRO A 332 0.78 2.79 -10.26
CA PRO A 332 -0.48 2.64 -10.99
C PRO A 332 -1.68 3.09 -10.15
N GLY A 333 -2.51 3.98 -10.72
CA GLY A 333 -3.65 4.62 -10.06
C GLY A 333 -3.39 6.03 -9.53
N ASN A 334 -2.12 6.44 -9.30
CA ASN A 334 -1.78 7.76 -8.77
C ASN A 334 -1.42 8.80 -9.84
N GLU A 335 -1.50 8.45 -11.13
CA GLU A 335 -1.05 9.30 -12.24
C GLU A 335 -1.79 10.64 -12.28
N VAL A 336 -3.09 10.62 -12.03
CA VAL A 336 -3.94 11.83 -12.03
C VAL A 336 -3.54 12.77 -10.90
N THR A 337 -3.36 12.24 -9.69
CA THR A 337 -3.02 13.03 -8.50
C THR A 337 -1.61 13.60 -8.60
N VAL A 338 -0.64 12.81 -9.07
CA VAL A 338 0.74 13.28 -9.34
C VAL A 338 0.73 14.36 -10.42
N GLY A 339 -0.02 14.17 -11.52
CA GLY A 339 -0.17 15.16 -12.58
C GLY A 339 -0.77 16.48 -12.09
N ARG A 340 -1.72 16.42 -11.15
CA ARG A 340 -2.31 17.60 -10.51
C ARG A 340 -1.27 18.37 -9.70
N VAL A 341 -0.44 17.69 -8.91
CA VAL A 341 0.65 18.33 -8.15
C VAL A 341 1.66 18.99 -9.09
N ILE A 342 2.09 18.29 -10.15
CA ILE A 342 3.03 18.83 -11.15
C ILE A 342 2.47 20.12 -11.77
N ASN A 343 1.22 20.10 -12.21
CA ASN A 343 0.58 21.27 -12.80
C ASN A 343 0.54 22.47 -11.83
N GLU A 344 0.29 22.22 -10.54
CA GLU A 344 0.26 23.28 -9.53
C GLU A 344 1.66 23.86 -9.28
N LEU A 345 2.71 23.04 -9.30
CA LEU A 345 4.10 23.50 -9.21
C LEU A 345 4.47 24.42 -10.38
N PHE A 346 4.07 24.07 -11.61
CA PHE A 346 4.25 24.95 -12.79
C PHE A 346 3.48 26.27 -12.64
N ARG A 347 2.23 26.26 -12.15
CA ARG A 347 1.46 27.47 -11.90
C ARG A 347 2.14 28.43 -10.92
N LYS A 348 2.89 27.89 -9.96
CA LYS A 348 3.69 28.66 -9.01
C LYS A 348 5.00 29.20 -9.60
N GLY A 349 5.32 28.88 -10.85
CA GLY A 349 6.54 29.33 -11.54
C GLY A 349 7.79 28.57 -11.12
N ALA A 350 7.66 27.38 -10.53
CA ALA A 350 8.80 26.53 -10.22
C ALA A 350 9.33 25.81 -11.47
N THR A 351 10.64 25.56 -11.52
CA THR A 351 11.25 24.64 -12.48
C THR A 351 10.98 23.22 -12.02
N VAL A 352 10.26 22.41 -12.80
CA VAL A 352 9.88 21.06 -12.40
C VAL A 352 10.56 20.02 -13.28
N ILE A 353 11.29 19.08 -12.66
CA ILE A 353 11.96 17.96 -13.32
C ILE A 353 11.27 16.67 -12.89
N TYR A 354 10.61 15.98 -13.82
CA TYR A 354 9.76 14.81 -13.53
C TYR A 354 9.75 13.75 -14.63
N ASP A 355 10.43 13.99 -15.76
CA ASP A 355 10.39 13.10 -16.90
C ASP A 355 11.26 11.84 -16.67
N ARG A 356 10.80 10.70 -17.19
CA ARG A 356 11.55 9.44 -17.23
C ARG A 356 12.84 9.57 -18.02
N ALA A 357 12.88 10.43 -19.04
CA ALA A 357 14.08 10.71 -19.84
C ALA A 357 15.23 11.27 -18.99
N ASP A 358 14.94 11.95 -17.89
CA ASP A 358 15.95 12.48 -16.98
C ASP A 358 16.61 11.42 -16.08
N MET A 359 16.13 10.17 -16.11
CA MET A 359 16.65 9.06 -15.28
C MET A 359 16.69 9.43 -13.77
N LEU A 360 15.64 10.06 -13.28
CA LEU A 360 15.48 10.46 -11.87
C LEU A 360 14.93 9.34 -10.99
N HIS A 361 14.46 8.27 -11.60
CA HIS A 361 13.92 7.11 -10.92
C HIS A 361 14.32 5.82 -11.63
N VAL A 362 14.69 4.82 -10.84
CA VAL A 362 14.84 3.44 -11.28
C VAL A 362 13.97 2.55 -10.39
N SER A 363 13.42 1.50 -10.97
CA SER A 363 12.60 0.54 -10.23
C SER A 363 13.44 -0.31 -9.28
N GLY A 364 12.80 -0.84 -8.23
CA GLY A 364 13.37 -1.86 -7.37
C GLY A 364 13.14 -3.30 -7.85
N HIS A 365 12.31 -3.49 -8.89
CA HIS A 365 11.87 -4.81 -9.35
C HIS A 365 12.56 -5.24 -10.64
N ALA A 366 12.73 -6.55 -10.78
CA ALA A 366 13.39 -7.21 -11.90
C ALA A 366 12.60 -7.10 -13.21
N CYS A 367 13.26 -6.70 -14.29
CA CYS A 367 12.76 -6.80 -15.65
C CYS A 367 12.94 -8.22 -16.23
N GLN A 368 12.46 -8.47 -17.45
CA GLN A 368 12.40 -9.82 -18.05
C GLN A 368 13.73 -10.59 -18.04
N GLU A 369 14.86 -9.94 -18.39
CA GLU A 369 16.14 -10.64 -18.45
C GLU A 369 16.64 -11.02 -17.05
N GLU A 370 16.36 -10.21 -16.04
CA GLU A 370 16.70 -10.51 -14.65
C GLU A 370 15.86 -11.69 -14.12
N LEU A 371 14.56 -11.74 -14.43
CA LEU A 371 13.68 -12.87 -14.10
C LEU A 371 14.17 -14.16 -14.76
N LYS A 372 14.59 -14.11 -16.05
CA LYS A 372 15.16 -15.26 -16.75
C LYS A 372 16.44 -15.76 -16.07
N ILE A 373 17.29 -14.87 -15.57
CA ILE A 373 18.51 -15.24 -14.82
C ILE A 373 18.14 -16.03 -13.57
N ILE A 374 17.16 -15.58 -12.79
CA ILE A 374 16.73 -16.30 -11.57
C ILE A 374 16.16 -17.67 -11.91
N HIS A 375 15.32 -17.78 -12.94
CA HIS A 375 14.81 -19.07 -13.42
C HIS A 375 15.95 -20.00 -13.86
N ALA A 376 16.94 -19.48 -14.62
CA ALA A 376 18.07 -20.25 -15.12
C ALA A 376 19.01 -20.73 -14.00
N LEU A 377 19.22 -19.90 -12.96
CA LEU A 377 20.05 -20.26 -11.81
C LEU A 377 19.36 -21.28 -10.91
N THR A 378 18.11 -21.04 -10.56
CA THR A 378 17.37 -21.88 -9.60
C THR A 378 16.84 -23.18 -10.21
N LYS A 379 16.64 -23.23 -11.55
CA LYS A 379 16.11 -24.40 -12.29
C LYS A 379 14.95 -25.09 -11.57
N PRO A 380 13.90 -24.35 -11.20
CA PRO A 380 12.87 -24.85 -10.33
C PRO A 380 12.04 -25.94 -11.03
N ARG A 381 11.61 -26.93 -10.26
CA ARG A 381 10.68 -27.95 -10.76
C ARG A 381 9.29 -27.37 -10.99
N PHE A 382 8.82 -26.51 -10.06
CA PHE A 382 7.55 -25.82 -10.12
C PHE A 382 7.73 -24.34 -10.00
N PHE A 383 6.76 -23.57 -10.52
CA PHE A 383 6.76 -22.13 -10.47
C PHE A 383 5.40 -21.56 -10.07
N VAL A 384 5.44 -20.56 -9.18
CA VAL A 384 4.29 -19.77 -8.74
C VAL A 384 4.68 -18.29 -8.84
N PRO A 385 4.14 -17.52 -9.81
CA PRO A 385 4.36 -16.09 -9.85
C PRO A 385 3.65 -15.44 -8.67
N LEU A 386 4.32 -14.48 -8.01
CA LEU A 386 3.79 -13.69 -6.91
C LEU A 386 3.90 -12.19 -7.22
N HIS A 387 3.29 -11.38 -6.36
CA HIS A 387 3.41 -9.92 -6.34
C HIS A 387 3.15 -9.28 -7.71
N GLY A 388 1.89 -9.20 -8.09
CA GLY A 388 1.48 -8.60 -9.36
C GLY A 388 0.02 -8.75 -9.68
N GLU A 389 -0.44 -7.87 -10.56
CA GLU A 389 -1.77 -7.96 -11.16
C GLU A 389 -1.86 -9.17 -12.11
N GLN A 390 -3.08 -9.61 -12.44
CA GLN A 390 -3.33 -10.80 -13.26
C GLN A 390 -2.54 -10.81 -14.59
N ARG A 391 -2.42 -9.66 -15.26
CA ARG A 391 -1.64 -9.54 -16.49
C ARG A 391 -0.15 -9.84 -16.26
N MET A 392 0.41 -9.34 -15.16
CA MET A 392 1.82 -9.55 -14.80
C MET A 392 2.08 -11.02 -14.48
N LEU A 393 1.22 -11.65 -13.67
CA LEU A 393 1.32 -13.08 -13.34
C LEU A 393 1.26 -13.95 -14.60
N GLN A 394 0.37 -13.64 -15.54
CA GLN A 394 0.24 -14.37 -16.80
C GLN A 394 1.48 -14.21 -17.70
N ILE A 395 2.01 -12.99 -17.81
CA ILE A 395 3.22 -12.72 -18.61
C ILE A 395 4.42 -13.43 -18.00
N HIS A 396 4.55 -13.48 -16.68
CA HIS A 396 5.63 -14.21 -16.01
C HIS A 396 5.53 -15.72 -16.26
N CYS A 397 4.34 -16.27 -16.30
CA CYS A 397 4.13 -17.66 -16.69
C CYS A 397 4.51 -17.92 -18.15
N GLN A 398 4.16 -17.01 -19.05
CA GLN A 398 4.59 -17.11 -20.46
C GLN A 398 6.11 -17.04 -20.60
N LEU A 399 6.77 -16.19 -19.82
CA LEU A 399 8.22 -16.08 -19.76
C LEU A 399 8.86 -17.42 -19.32
N ALA A 400 8.33 -18.03 -18.25
CA ALA A 400 8.80 -19.34 -17.78
C ALA A 400 8.60 -20.44 -18.84
N GLN A 401 7.46 -20.43 -19.56
CA GLN A 401 7.22 -21.37 -20.68
C GLN A 401 8.17 -21.15 -21.85
N GLN A 402 8.48 -19.91 -22.20
CA GLN A 402 9.49 -19.58 -23.23
C GLN A 402 10.88 -20.11 -22.86
N MET A 403 11.18 -20.23 -21.56
CA MET A 403 12.40 -20.84 -21.05
C MET A 403 12.34 -22.38 -21.00
N GLY A 404 11.24 -22.97 -21.45
CA GLY A 404 11.08 -24.44 -21.55
C GLY A 404 10.36 -25.10 -20.38
N MET A 405 9.78 -24.33 -19.44
CA MET A 405 9.00 -24.91 -18.34
C MET A 405 7.64 -25.41 -18.86
N ASP A 406 7.29 -26.65 -18.51
CA ASP A 406 5.96 -27.22 -18.82
C ASP A 406 4.85 -26.43 -18.11
N ARG A 407 3.76 -26.13 -18.84
CA ARG A 407 2.61 -25.41 -18.29
C ARG A 407 2.02 -26.09 -17.05
N ASN A 408 2.06 -27.40 -16.95
CA ASN A 408 1.60 -28.19 -15.81
C ASN A 408 2.47 -28.02 -14.56
N HIS A 409 3.65 -27.43 -14.69
CA HIS A 409 4.55 -27.09 -13.60
C HIS A 409 4.40 -25.64 -13.12
N ILE A 410 3.44 -24.89 -13.66
CA ILE A 410 3.17 -23.50 -13.33
C ILE A 410 1.77 -23.39 -12.72
N ALA A 411 1.64 -22.80 -11.54
CA ALA A 411 0.35 -22.51 -10.93
C ALA A 411 0.15 -20.98 -10.78
N ILE A 412 -0.93 -20.47 -11.35
CA ILE A 412 -1.43 -19.12 -11.07
C ILE A 412 -2.64 -19.30 -10.16
N GLY A 413 -2.55 -18.81 -8.93
CA GLY A 413 -3.65 -18.81 -7.98
C GLY A 413 -4.28 -17.44 -7.82
N ASP A 414 -5.34 -17.40 -7.05
CA ASP A 414 -5.91 -16.18 -6.46
C ASP A 414 -5.52 -16.12 -4.98
N ASN A 415 -5.71 -14.97 -4.34
CA ASN A 415 -5.61 -14.88 -2.89
C ASN A 415 -6.55 -15.92 -2.24
N GLY A 416 -6.01 -16.70 -1.32
CA GLY A 416 -6.71 -17.82 -0.69
C GLY A 416 -6.57 -19.17 -1.40
N SER A 417 -6.02 -19.24 -2.60
CA SER A 417 -5.78 -20.52 -3.28
C SER A 417 -4.80 -21.39 -2.48
N VAL A 418 -5.11 -22.69 -2.33
CA VAL A 418 -4.22 -23.66 -1.70
C VAL A 418 -3.47 -24.40 -2.79
N ILE A 419 -2.23 -24.00 -3.05
CA ILE A 419 -1.34 -24.65 -4.01
C ILE A 419 -0.65 -25.81 -3.31
N GLU A 420 -1.05 -27.04 -3.64
CA GLU A 420 -0.52 -28.27 -3.07
C GLU A 420 0.62 -28.81 -3.93
N ILE A 421 1.79 -28.98 -3.33
CA ILE A 421 2.98 -29.55 -3.97
C ILE A 421 3.29 -30.91 -3.32
N THR A 422 3.50 -31.90 -4.17
CA THR A 422 4.08 -33.20 -3.81
C THR A 422 5.45 -33.32 -4.46
N GLY A 423 6.21 -34.37 -4.16
CA GLY A 423 7.47 -34.61 -4.88
C GLY A 423 7.31 -34.79 -6.41
N LYS A 424 6.09 -34.95 -6.95
CA LYS A 424 5.84 -35.27 -8.35
C LYS A 424 4.89 -34.33 -9.07
N SER A 425 4.03 -33.61 -8.35
CA SER A 425 2.96 -32.80 -8.96
C SER A 425 2.67 -31.55 -8.13
N MET A 426 2.16 -30.54 -8.80
CA MET A 426 1.62 -29.33 -8.22
C MET A 426 0.19 -29.14 -8.72
N LYS A 427 -0.72 -28.71 -7.85
CA LYS A 427 -2.10 -28.39 -8.21
C LYS A 427 -2.74 -27.42 -7.23
N ILE A 428 -3.76 -26.71 -7.66
CA ILE A 428 -4.65 -25.97 -6.76
C ILE A 428 -5.64 -26.96 -6.16
N GLY A 429 -5.51 -27.21 -4.84
CA GLY A 429 -6.25 -28.25 -4.12
C GLY A 429 -7.44 -27.75 -3.31
N GLY A 430 -7.81 -26.47 -3.43
CA GLY A 430 -8.89 -25.82 -2.70
C GLY A 430 -8.61 -24.36 -2.42
N SER A 431 -9.38 -23.76 -1.51
CA SER A 431 -9.20 -22.38 -1.08
C SER A 431 -9.43 -22.21 0.41
N VAL A 432 -8.87 -21.16 0.97
CA VAL A 432 -9.11 -20.68 2.33
C VAL A 432 -9.73 -19.28 2.25
N THR A 433 -10.33 -18.81 3.34
CA THR A 433 -10.81 -17.44 3.43
C THR A 433 -9.61 -16.49 3.26
N ALA A 434 -9.70 -15.62 2.28
CA ALA A 434 -8.79 -14.52 2.01
C ALA A 434 -9.61 -13.37 1.41
N GLY A 435 -9.12 -12.15 1.54
CA GLY A 435 -9.81 -10.96 1.06
C GLY A 435 -9.24 -9.70 1.67
N GLU A 436 -10.04 -8.66 1.65
CA GLU A 436 -9.69 -7.34 2.12
C GLU A 436 -10.33 -7.06 3.47
N VAL A 437 -9.54 -6.55 4.39
CA VAL A 437 -10.00 -6.03 5.68
C VAL A 437 -9.64 -4.55 5.73
N TYR A 438 -10.64 -3.71 5.86
CA TYR A 438 -10.45 -2.26 5.90
C TYR A 438 -10.05 -1.80 7.27
N VAL A 439 -9.11 -0.86 7.31
CA VAL A 439 -8.69 -0.15 8.52
C VAL A 439 -9.14 1.30 8.42
N ASP A 440 -9.88 1.78 9.42
CA ASP A 440 -10.39 3.13 9.54
C ASP A 440 -10.15 3.63 10.97
N GLY A 441 -9.17 4.52 11.14
CA GLY A 441 -8.72 4.98 12.45
C GLY A 441 -8.26 3.84 13.34
N SER A 442 -8.98 3.60 14.43
CA SER A 442 -8.72 2.48 15.35
C SER A 442 -9.49 1.20 15.01
N GLY A 443 -10.46 1.28 14.08
CA GLY A 443 -11.30 0.18 13.66
C GLY A 443 -10.59 -0.73 12.66
N VAL A 444 -10.74 -2.05 12.82
CA VAL A 444 -10.18 -3.05 11.91
C VAL A 444 -11.27 -4.04 11.55
N GLY A 445 -11.73 -3.99 10.29
CA GLY A 445 -12.77 -4.89 9.77
C GLY A 445 -14.20 -4.59 10.22
N ASP A 446 -14.44 -3.48 10.89
CA ASP A 446 -15.77 -2.99 11.28
C ASP A 446 -16.47 -2.21 10.15
N VAL A 447 -15.74 -1.78 9.15
CA VAL A 447 -16.25 -1.16 7.92
C VAL A 447 -16.48 -2.25 6.87
N GLY A 448 -17.74 -2.65 6.70
CA GLY A 448 -18.13 -3.63 5.68
C GLY A 448 -18.72 -2.99 4.42
N ALA A 449 -19.12 -3.83 3.46
CA ALA A 449 -19.66 -3.40 2.16
C ALA A 449 -20.87 -2.45 2.26
N VAL A 450 -21.68 -2.58 3.32
CA VAL A 450 -22.83 -1.68 3.55
C VAL A 450 -22.35 -0.27 3.88
N VAL A 451 -21.40 -0.15 4.80
CA VAL A 451 -20.84 1.16 5.21
C VAL A 451 -20.13 1.83 4.03
N MET A 452 -19.36 1.06 3.26
CA MET A 452 -18.68 1.58 2.05
C MET A 452 -19.67 2.09 1.01
N ARG A 453 -20.75 1.35 0.74
CA ARG A 453 -21.81 1.79 -0.17
C ARG A 453 -22.49 3.06 0.33
N ASP A 454 -22.71 3.18 1.62
CA ASP A 454 -23.31 4.37 2.21
C ASP A 454 -22.37 5.58 2.11
N ARG A 455 -21.08 5.41 2.42
CA ARG A 455 -20.06 6.47 2.23
C ARG A 455 -19.96 6.94 0.78
N LYS A 456 -19.96 5.99 -0.18
CA LYS A 456 -19.96 6.30 -1.60
C LYS A 456 -21.17 7.13 -1.98
N ARG A 457 -22.37 6.72 -1.57
CA ARG A 457 -23.61 7.44 -1.84
C ARG A 457 -23.62 8.84 -1.23
N LEU A 458 -23.12 8.98 0.00
CA LEU A 458 -22.97 10.28 0.66
C LEU A 458 -22.00 11.20 -0.08
N ALA A 459 -20.91 10.65 -0.62
CA ALA A 459 -19.91 11.40 -1.39
C ALA A 459 -20.43 11.84 -2.77
N GLU A 460 -21.20 10.99 -3.46
CA GLU A 460 -21.71 11.27 -4.80
C GLU A 460 -22.93 12.21 -4.80
N ASP A 461 -23.93 11.94 -3.97
CA ASP A 461 -25.25 12.60 -4.03
C ASP A 461 -25.67 13.32 -2.74
N GLY A 462 -24.90 13.17 -1.67
CA GLY A 462 -25.22 13.77 -0.36
C GLY A 462 -26.38 13.10 0.39
N MET A 463 -26.99 13.84 1.29
CA MET A 463 -28.06 13.33 2.14
C MET A 463 -29.25 14.30 2.27
N VAL A 464 -30.43 13.70 2.51
CA VAL A 464 -31.68 14.37 2.82
C VAL A 464 -32.28 13.75 4.06
N VAL A 465 -32.40 14.52 5.15
CA VAL A 465 -33.08 14.08 6.37
C VAL A 465 -34.50 14.65 6.36
N VAL A 466 -35.48 13.81 6.63
CA VAL A 466 -36.90 14.18 6.71
C VAL A 466 -37.38 13.96 8.13
N VAL A 467 -37.59 15.03 8.90
CA VAL A 467 -38.05 14.97 10.29
C VAL A 467 -39.56 15.00 10.30
N LEU A 468 -40.17 13.99 10.89
CA LEU A 468 -41.63 13.78 10.95
C LEU A 468 -42.10 13.90 12.41
N PRO A 469 -42.67 15.03 12.85
CA PRO A 469 -43.26 15.15 14.19
C PRO A 469 -44.65 14.47 14.23
N ILE A 470 -44.77 13.36 14.95
CA ILE A 470 -45.95 12.50 14.98
C ILE A 470 -46.56 12.52 16.40
N ALA A 471 -47.87 12.67 16.49
CA ALA A 471 -48.61 12.56 17.73
C ALA A 471 -48.56 11.12 18.29
N THR A 472 -48.28 10.99 19.57
CA THR A 472 -48.20 9.67 20.25
C THR A 472 -49.57 8.99 20.36
N GLN A 473 -50.65 9.77 20.42
CA GLN A 473 -51.99 9.26 20.68
C GLN A 473 -52.63 8.58 19.46
N ASP A 474 -52.61 9.24 18.32
CA ASP A 474 -53.32 8.82 17.08
C ASP A 474 -52.40 8.63 15.86
N GLY A 475 -51.12 8.99 15.99
CA GLY A 475 -50.14 8.86 14.91
C GLY A 475 -50.24 9.96 13.84
N ALA A 476 -51.00 11.03 14.07
CA ALA A 476 -51.12 12.15 13.10
C ALA A 476 -49.88 13.01 13.07
N LEU A 477 -49.61 13.65 11.91
CA LEU A 477 -48.58 14.66 11.75
C LEU A 477 -48.98 15.93 12.59
N LEU A 478 -48.11 16.36 13.50
CA LEU A 478 -48.32 17.55 14.33
C LEU A 478 -47.93 18.86 13.64
N ALA A 479 -47.00 18.77 12.69
CA ALA A 479 -46.53 19.89 11.90
C ALA A 479 -45.97 19.36 10.54
N PRO A 480 -45.84 20.25 9.53
CA PRO A 480 -45.21 19.86 8.24
C PRO A 480 -43.81 19.27 8.49
N PRO A 481 -43.43 18.22 7.73
CA PRO A 481 -42.10 17.64 7.84
C PRO A 481 -40.98 18.67 7.63
N GLU A 482 -39.93 18.64 8.43
CA GLU A 482 -38.74 19.45 8.22
C GLU A 482 -37.76 18.71 7.29
N ILE A 483 -37.26 19.39 6.27
CA ILE A 483 -36.29 18.84 5.30
C ILE A 483 -34.92 19.48 5.52
N ILE A 484 -33.93 18.64 5.86
CA ILE A 484 -32.54 19.06 6.05
C ILE A 484 -31.68 18.36 5.01
N THR A 485 -30.85 19.11 4.27
CA THR A 485 -29.93 18.53 3.27
C THR A 485 -28.48 18.89 3.55
N ARG A 486 -27.55 17.96 3.19
CA ARG A 486 -26.12 18.20 3.19
C ARG A 486 -25.49 17.54 1.97
N GLY A 487 -24.64 18.27 1.27
CA GLY A 487 -23.92 17.76 0.11
C GLY A 487 -24.80 17.45 -1.11
N PHE A 488 -26.11 17.76 -1.08
CA PHE A 488 -27.05 17.45 -2.15
C PHE A 488 -27.33 18.68 -3.04
N ILE A 489 -27.82 19.78 -2.49
CA ILE A 489 -28.19 21.01 -3.20
C ILE A 489 -27.84 22.24 -2.37
N TYR A 490 -27.72 23.38 -3.06
CA TYR A 490 -27.59 24.67 -2.40
C TYR A 490 -28.99 25.20 -2.03
N VAL A 491 -29.34 25.07 -0.74
CA VAL A 491 -30.69 25.30 -0.22
C VAL A 491 -31.23 26.70 -0.51
N LYS A 492 -30.37 27.75 -0.50
CA LYS A 492 -30.78 29.14 -0.73
C LYS A 492 -31.36 29.40 -2.14
N GLU A 493 -31.00 28.59 -3.12
CA GLU A 493 -31.44 28.71 -4.52
C GLU A 493 -32.48 27.64 -4.90
N SER A 494 -32.88 26.76 -3.97
CA SER A 494 -33.73 25.60 -4.23
C SER A 494 -35.03 25.59 -3.42
N GLY A 495 -35.57 26.77 -3.10
CA GLY A 495 -36.75 26.92 -2.24
C GLY A 495 -37.98 26.14 -2.72
N ASP A 496 -38.23 26.10 -4.03
CA ASP A 496 -39.36 25.37 -4.60
C ASP A 496 -39.19 23.87 -4.46
N LEU A 497 -38.01 23.33 -4.73
CA LEU A 497 -37.73 21.91 -4.54
C LEU A 497 -37.89 21.49 -3.08
N MET A 498 -37.48 22.34 -2.14
CA MET A 498 -37.61 22.06 -0.69
C MET A 498 -39.08 22.00 -0.26
N LYS A 499 -39.93 22.91 -0.77
CA LYS A 499 -41.39 22.89 -0.53
C LYS A 499 -42.04 21.65 -1.10
N GLU A 500 -41.69 21.29 -2.34
CA GLU A 500 -42.21 20.09 -2.99
C GLU A 500 -41.80 18.82 -2.25
N LEU A 501 -40.56 18.72 -1.77
CA LEU A 501 -40.11 17.60 -0.93
C LEU A 501 -40.91 17.49 0.38
N GLN A 502 -41.23 18.64 0.98
CA GLN A 502 -42.06 18.71 2.18
C GLN A 502 -43.45 18.18 1.89
N ASN A 503 -44.08 18.59 0.77
CA ASN A 503 -45.39 18.10 0.34
C ASN A 503 -45.39 16.61 0.10
N VAL A 504 -44.40 16.10 -0.67
CA VAL A 504 -44.23 14.67 -0.96
C VAL A 504 -44.06 13.84 0.31
N ALA A 505 -43.31 14.34 1.28
CA ALA A 505 -43.10 13.65 2.55
C ALA A 505 -44.38 13.66 3.41
N MET A 506 -45.15 14.76 3.39
CA MET A 506 -46.42 14.91 4.06
C MET A 506 -47.46 13.95 3.47
N ASP A 507 -47.65 13.94 2.16
CA ASP A 507 -48.60 13.05 1.46
C ASP A 507 -48.29 11.56 1.71
N ALA A 508 -47.01 11.21 1.73
CA ALA A 508 -46.58 9.84 2.01
C ALA A 508 -46.85 9.44 3.47
N ALA A 509 -46.67 10.38 4.42
CA ALA A 509 -46.95 10.14 5.82
C ALA A 509 -48.48 10.00 6.07
N ASP A 510 -49.29 10.91 5.51
CA ASP A 510 -50.76 10.90 5.65
C ASP A 510 -51.38 9.65 5.00
N GLY A 511 -50.82 9.16 3.88
CA GLY A 511 -51.24 7.91 3.22
C GLY A 511 -51.11 6.67 4.14
N ILE A 512 -50.20 6.66 5.09
CA ILE A 512 -50.03 5.56 6.06
C ILE A 512 -50.87 5.82 7.32
N THR A 513 -50.80 7.02 7.90
CA THR A 513 -51.49 7.37 9.14
C THR A 513 -53.03 7.39 8.98
N GLY A 514 -53.53 7.84 7.82
CA GLY A 514 -54.96 7.91 7.53
C GLY A 514 -55.67 6.57 7.23
N ARG A 515 -54.90 5.58 6.65
CA ARG A 515 -55.52 4.33 6.22
C ARG A 515 -55.57 3.21 7.25
N LYS A 516 -54.67 3.14 8.20
CA LYS A 516 -54.53 1.99 9.11
C LYS A 516 -54.34 2.31 10.59
N ARG A 517 -54.31 3.57 11.05
CA ARG A 517 -53.80 3.89 12.39
C ARG A 517 -52.56 3.08 12.75
N SER A 518 -51.69 2.87 11.74
CA SER A 518 -50.46 2.06 11.93
C SER A 518 -49.55 2.81 12.91
N ARG A 519 -49.24 2.15 14.04
CA ARG A 519 -48.26 2.62 15.01
C ARG A 519 -46.81 2.16 14.65
N ASP A 520 -46.63 1.59 13.47
CA ASP A 520 -45.32 1.08 13.01
C ASP A 520 -44.52 2.20 12.36
N ASP A 521 -43.53 2.70 13.13
CA ASP A 521 -42.57 3.69 12.63
C ASP A 521 -41.74 3.17 11.44
N GLY A 522 -41.56 1.86 11.31
CA GLY A 522 -40.84 1.24 10.21
C GLY A 522 -41.55 1.39 8.86
N GLU A 523 -42.88 1.16 8.86
CA GLU A 523 -43.73 1.32 7.68
C GLU A 523 -43.76 2.78 7.22
N LEU A 524 -43.93 3.71 8.18
CA LEU A 524 -43.91 5.15 7.92
C LEU A 524 -42.59 5.62 7.34
N ARG A 525 -41.46 5.25 7.96
CA ARG A 525 -40.11 5.56 7.43
C ARG A 525 -39.92 5.01 6.03
N SER A 526 -40.33 3.78 5.76
CA SER A 526 -40.19 3.15 4.45
C SER A 526 -40.98 3.88 3.37
N ALA A 527 -42.25 4.27 3.65
CA ALA A 527 -43.10 4.98 2.72
C ALA A 527 -42.54 6.36 2.38
N VAL A 528 -42.18 7.16 3.39
CA VAL A 528 -41.59 8.49 3.20
C VAL A 528 -40.26 8.40 2.45
N LYS A 529 -39.38 7.45 2.82
CA LYS A 529 -38.12 7.22 2.12
C LYS A 529 -38.36 6.92 0.63
N SER A 530 -39.28 6.02 0.32
CA SER A 530 -39.58 5.63 -1.06
C SER A 530 -40.13 6.79 -1.87
N ALA A 531 -41.11 7.53 -1.35
CA ALA A 531 -41.74 8.66 -2.02
C ALA A 531 -40.73 9.78 -2.31
N VAL A 532 -39.97 10.21 -1.29
CA VAL A 532 -38.97 11.26 -1.40
C VAL A 532 -37.84 10.86 -2.36
N SER A 533 -37.32 9.62 -2.25
CA SER A 533 -36.29 9.12 -3.17
C SER A 533 -36.76 9.09 -4.62
N SER A 534 -38.00 8.61 -4.88
CA SER A 534 -38.58 8.56 -6.21
C SER A 534 -38.77 9.95 -6.81
N TYR A 535 -39.26 10.90 -6.00
CA TYR A 535 -39.43 12.28 -6.43
C TYR A 535 -38.09 12.93 -6.78
N LEU A 536 -37.07 12.79 -5.93
CA LEU A 536 -35.74 13.32 -6.16
C LEU A 536 -35.12 12.76 -7.43
N PHE A 537 -35.14 11.43 -7.60
CA PHE A 537 -34.59 10.81 -8.82
C PHE A 537 -35.32 11.27 -10.10
N LYS A 538 -36.66 11.37 -10.06
CA LYS A 538 -37.45 11.82 -11.20
C LYS A 538 -37.06 13.25 -11.62
N ASN A 539 -36.90 14.15 -10.67
CA ASN A 539 -36.73 15.58 -10.94
C ASN A 539 -35.27 16.03 -11.05
N THR A 540 -34.34 15.35 -10.37
CA THR A 540 -32.93 15.76 -10.31
C THR A 540 -31.97 14.77 -10.95
N LYS A 541 -32.40 13.51 -11.21
CA LYS A 541 -31.55 12.37 -11.62
C LYS A 541 -30.47 12.01 -10.61
N ARG A 542 -30.60 12.50 -9.37
CA ARG A 542 -29.70 12.22 -8.24
C ARG A 542 -30.41 11.32 -7.24
N SER A 543 -29.64 10.54 -6.49
CA SER A 543 -30.13 9.55 -5.52
C SER A 543 -29.51 9.76 -4.13
N PRO A 544 -29.72 10.92 -3.47
CA PRO A 544 -29.15 11.18 -2.16
C PRO A 544 -29.63 10.15 -1.14
N MET A 545 -28.87 10.02 -0.04
CA MET A 545 -29.29 9.18 1.08
C MET A 545 -30.47 9.83 1.81
N VAL A 546 -31.66 9.25 1.69
CA VAL A 546 -32.87 9.75 2.38
C VAL A 546 -33.03 9.05 3.73
N ILE A 547 -33.08 9.85 4.81
CA ILE A 547 -33.16 9.40 6.20
C ILE A 547 -34.41 9.98 6.86
N PRO A 548 -35.53 9.26 6.91
CA PRO A 548 -36.71 9.68 7.67
C PRO A 548 -36.49 9.47 9.17
N VAL A 549 -36.74 10.52 9.96
CA VAL A 549 -36.65 10.54 11.42
C VAL A 549 -38.04 10.78 11.98
N VAL A 550 -38.62 9.78 12.63
CA VAL A 550 -39.92 9.89 13.29
C VAL A 550 -39.68 10.35 14.72
N THR A 551 -40.25 11.50 15.10
CA THR A 551 -40.22 12.04 16.46
C THR A 551 -41.64 11.98 17.01
N ARG A 552 -41.90 11.18 18.07
CA ARG A 552 -43.18 11.09 18.73
C ARG A 552 -43.26 12.12 19.87
N LEU A 553 -44.29 12.97 19.81
CA LEU A 553 -44.53 14.05 20.75
C LEU A 553 -45.88 13.85 21.44
#